data_3c6ead34a7fdedb853aaceb8e043792b
#
_entry.id   3c6ead34a7fdedb853aaceb8e043792b
#
_cell.length_a   1.000
_cell.length_b   1.000
_cell.length_c   1.000
_cell.angle_alpha   90.00
_cell.angle_beta   90.00
_cell.angle_gamma   90.00
#
_symmetry.space_group_name_H-M   'P 1'
#
loop_
_entity.id
_entity.type
_entity.pdbx_description
1 polymer ?
#
loop_
_entity_poly.entity_id
_entity_poly.type
_entity_poly.pdbx_seq_one_letter_code
_entity_poly.pdbx_strand_id
1 'polypeptide(L)'
;YGINKVTLSRELSKTELEDILKYNLDIDTELIVYGTLPIMSCNYCFLGKSNMCYPECKRLCSDDNSYYLKDRLGFKFRIVSDNIQSITSIFNSKILSISPKTFNVSSVRIDILDENVTTINKIIETVKSGKSFEGKEYTSGRLEEEK
;
A
#
# COMPACT_ATOMS: atom_id res chain seq x y z
N TYR A 1 2.52 17.56 -23.65
CA TYR A 1 2.69 16.25 -22.99
C TYR A 1 1.31 15.68 -22.70
N GLY A 2 0.93 14.56 -23.34
CA GLY A 2 -0.35 13.90 -23.09
C GLY A 2 -0.21 12.89 -21.94
N ILE A 3 -1.10 12.95 -20.94
CA ILE A 3 -1.25 11.90 -19.93
C ILE A 3 -2.32 10.95 -20.46
N ASN A 4 -1.97 9.67 -20.61
CA ASN A 4 -2.89 8.67 -21.13
C ASN A 4 -3.55 7.84 -20.03
N LYS A 5 -2.97 7.85 -18.81
CA LYS A 5 -3.44 7.06 -17.69
C LYS A 5 -3.14 7.74 -16.35
N VAL A 6 -4.05 7.63 -15.38
CA VAL A 6 -3.87 8.12 -14.02
C VAL A 6 -4.23 7.04 -13.01
N THR A 7 -3.38 6.86 -11.99
CA THR A 7 -3.70 6.03 -10.83
C THR A 7 -4.44 6.89 -9.81
N LEU A 8 -5.65 6.48 -9.45
CA LEU A 8 -6.48 7.18 -8.45
C LEU A 8 -5.83 7.08 -7.08
N SER A 9 -5.89 8.17 -6.31
CA SER A 9 -5.30 8.21 -4.98
C SER A 9 -6.06 7.26 -4.04
N ARG A 10 -5.30 6.52 -3.25
CA ARG A 10 -5.82 5.65 -2.18
C ARG A 10 -6.40 6.41 -0.99
N GLU A 11 -6.21 7.72 -0.95
CA GLU A 11 -6.70 8.60 0.12
C GLU A 11 -8.09 9.18 -0.17
N LEU A 12 -8.61 8.93 -1.37
CA LEU A 12 -9.95 9.32 -1.75
C LEU A 12 -10.97 8.43 -1.04
N SER A 13 -12.04 9.06 -0.57
CA SER A 13 -13.24 8.37 -0.08
C SER A 13 -14.01 7.75 -1.24
N LYS A 14 -14.98 6.90 -0.92
CA LYS A 14 -15.86 6.29 -1.92
C LYS A 14 -16.58 7.34 -2.76
N THR A 15 -17.16 8.36 -2.11
CA THR A 15 -17.90 9.44 -2.78
C THR A 15 -17.00 10.23 -3.72
N GLU A 16 -15.79 10.58 -3.30
CA GLU A 16 -14.83 11.29 -4.14
C GLU A 16 -14.43 10.49 -5.37
N LEU A 17 -14.19 9.16 -5.20
CA LEU A 17 -13.91 8.28 -6.33
C LEU A 17 -15.09 8.19 -7.30
N GLU A 18 -16.30 8.01 -6.80
CA GLU A 18 -17.50 7.98 -7.62
C GLU A 18 -17.72 9.30 -8.37
N ASP A 19 -17.45 10.43 -7.74
CA ASP A 19 -17.57 11.75 -8.38
C ASP A 19 -16.54 11.93 -9.47
N ILE A 20 -15.28 11.57 -9.25
CA ILE A 20 -14.23 11.61 -10.29
C ILE A 20 -14.60 10.72 -11.48
N LEU A 21 -15.07 9.50 -11.24
CA LEU A 21 -15.40 8.54 -12.28
C LEU A 21 -16.69 8.86 -13.05
N LYS A 22 -17.56 9.71 -12.53
CA LYS A 22 -18.73 10.25 -13.28
C LYS A 22 -18.32 11.19 -14.42
N TYR A 23 -17.17 11.87 -14.30
CA TYR A 23 -16.65 12.67 -15.40
C TYR A 23 -16.10 11.74 -16.46
N ASN A 24 -16.56 11.94 -17.69
CA ASN A 24 -16.03 11.20 -18.85
C ASN A 24 -14.63 11.73 -19.18
N LEU A 25 -13.63 11.19 -18.49
CA LEU A 25 -12.24 11.55 -18.69
C LEU A 25 -11.73 10.83 -19.94
N ASP A 26 -11.16 11.57 -20.89
CA ASP A 26 -10.47 11.00 -22.06
C ASP A 26 -9.11 10.37 -21.69
N ILE A 27 -8.99 9.85 -20.47
CA ILE A 27 -7.80 9.18 -19.96
C ILE A 27 -8.18 7.90 -19.22
N ASP A 28 -7.32 6.91 -19.31
CA ASP A 28 -7.47 5.66 -18.56
C ASP A 28 -7.31 5.89 -17.05
N THR A 29 -8.19 5.27 -16.28
CA THR A 29 -8.12 5.28 -14.82
C THR A 29 -7.64 3.94 -14.28
N GLU A 30 -6.82 3.98 -13.23
CA GLU A 30 -6.32 2.82 -12.52
C GLU A 30 -6.62 2.92 -11.03
N LEU A 31 -7.12 1.83 -10.43
CA LEU A 31 -7.36 1.72 -9.00
C LEU A 31 -6.42 0.70 -8.36
N ILE A 32 -5.78 1.05 -7.25
CA ILE A 32 -5.04 0.08 -6.43
C ILE A 32 -6.05 -0.75 -5.66
N VAL A 33 -6.09 -2.06 -5.92
CA VAL A 33 -7.07 -2.97 -5.31
C VAL A 33 -6.46 -3.91 -4.28
N TYR A 34 -5.14 -4.04 -4.26
CA TYR A 34 -4.44 -4.87 -3.29
C TYR A 34 -3.05 -4.31 -2.98
N GLY A 35 -2.66 -4.39 -1.71
CA GLY A 35 -1.29 -4.18 -1.27
C GLY A 35 -1.15 -3.60 0.12
N THR A 36 0.05 -3.75 0.70
CA THR A 36 0.42 -3.09 1.93
C THR A 36 0.89 -1.68 1.61
N LEU A 37 0.05 -0.68 1.89
CA LEU A 37 0.28 0.69 1.45
C LEU A 37 1.13 1.49 2.43
N PRO A 38 2.06 2.33 1.95
CA PRO A 38 2.76 3.28 2.80
C PRO A 38 1.78 4.33 3.35
N ILE A 39 1.84 4.55 4.66
CA ILE A 39 1.03 5.55 5.38
C ILE A 39 1.86 6.77 5.79
N MET A 40 3.18 6.63 5.83
CA MET A 40 4.09 7.71 6.14
C MET A 40 5.44 7.49 5.48
N SER A 41 6.07 8.57 5.02
CA SER A 41 7.46 8.60 4.58
C SER A 41 8.18 9.75 5.27
N CYS A 42 9.40 9.54 5.75
CA CYS A 42 10.18 10.55 6.44
C CYS A 42 11.68 10.35 6.25
N ASN A 43 12.42 11.44 6.39
CA ASN A 43 13.89 11.45 6.35
C ASN A 43 14.45 11.12 7.74
N TYR A 44 14.10 9.95 8.28
CA TYR A 44 14.50 9.54 9.61
C TYR A 44 14.78 8.03 9.67
N CYS A 45 15.97 7.68 10.13
CA CYS A 45 16.35 6.28 10.27
C CYS A 45 15.94 5.72 11.64
N PHE A 46 14.83 4.98 11.70
CA PHE A 46 14.38 4.34 12.94
C PHE A 46 15.36 3.29 13.46
N LEU A 47 16.07 2.60 12.56
CA LEU A 47 17.09 1.60 12.94
C LEU A 47 18.30 2.26 13.59
N GLY A 48 18.68 3.43 13.13
CA GLY A 48 19.76 4.23 13.74
C GLY A 48 19.42 4.60 15.18
N LYS A 49 18.21 5.13 15.42
CA LYS A 49 17.79 5.56 16.77
C LYS A 49 17.67 4.42 17.77
N SER A 50 17.28 3.24 17.33
CA SER A 50 17.21 2.06 18.22
C SER A 50 18.60 1.51 18.63
N ASN A 51 19.69 2.24 18.36
CA ASN A 51 21.09 1.85 18.58
C ASN A 51 21.56 0.61 17.80
N MET A 52 20.79 0.18 16.81
CA MET A 52 21.17 -0.94 15.96
C MET A 52 22.21 -0.55 14.92
N CYS A 53 22.18 0.73 14.45
CA CYS A 53 23.01 1.26 13.38
C CYS A 53 23.86 2.48 13.76
N TYR A 54 23.67 3.03 14.96
CA TYR A 54 24.37 4.22 15.43
C TYR A 54 25.61 3.83 16.27
N PRO A 55 26.71 4.59 16.26
CA PRO A 55 26.95 5.85 15.50
C PRO A 55 27.31 5.64 14.03
N GLU A 56 27.72 4.46 13.64
CA GLU A 56 28.08 4.13 12.25
C GLU A 56 26.97 3.36 11.57
N CYS A 57 26.60 3.75 10.34
CA CYS A 57 25.57 3.08 9.57
C CYS A 57 26.03 1.66 9.21
N LYS A 58 25.44 0.64 9.83
CA LYS A 58 25.70 -0.79 9.57
C LYS A 58 24.87 -1.34 8.41
N ARG A 59 24.11 -0.50 7.73
CA ARG A 59 23.23 -0.84 6.60
C ARG A 59 22.24 -1.97 6.91
N LEU A 60 21.74 -2.06 8.14
CA LEU A 60 20.78 -3.10 8.55
C LEU A 60 19.49 -3.10 7.73
N CYS A 61 19.17 -1.95 7.08
CA CYS A 61 18.04 -1.85 6.16
C CYS A 61 18.25 -2.59 4.83
N SER A 62 19.49 -3.04 4.53
CA SER A 62 19.81 -3.82 3.33
C SER A 62 19.82 -5.33 3.61
N ASP A 63 19.59 -5.74 4.86
CA ASP A 63 19.48 -7.13 5.24
C ASP A 63 18.09 -7.68 4.86
N ASP A 64 17.97 -8.99 4.72
CA ASP A 64 16.68 -9.68 4.48
C ASP A 64 15.75 -9.65 5.69
N ASN A 65 16.12 -8.90 6.73
CA ASN A 65 15.34 -8.77 7.96
C ASN A 65 14.15 -7.81 7.78
N SER A 66 13.02 -8.23 8.32
CA SER A 66 11.82 -7.41 8.40
C SER A 66 11.77 -6.62 9.70
N TYR A 67 11.69 -5.31 9.61
CA TYR A 67 11.59 -4.40 10.77
C TYR A 67 10.19 -3.83 10.91
N TYR A 68 9.74 -3.67 12.15
CA TYR A 68 8.39 -3.22 12.45
C TYR A 68 8.38 -2.19 13.59
N LEU A 69 7.52 -1.18 13.47
CA LEU A 69 7.04 -0.41 14.60
C LEU A 69 5.82 -1.10 15.19
N LYS A 70 5.73 -1.11 16.51
CA LYS A 70 4.55 -1.62 17.23
C LYS A 70 3.90 -0.47 17.99
N ASP A 71 2.60 -0.29 17.80
CA ASP A 71 1.82 0.71 18.53
C ASP A 71 1.37 0.18 19.91
N ARG A 72 0.65 1.04 20.66
CA ARG A 72 0.12 0.70 21.99
C ARG A 72 -0.95 -0.39 21.96
N LEU A 73 -1.63 -0.56 20.82
CA LEU A 73 -2.67 -1.57 20.63
C LEU A 73 -2.12 -2.90 20.11
N GLY A 74 -0.81 -2.95 19.82
CA GLY A 74 -0.12 -4.15 19.37
C GLY A 74 -0.05 -4.31 17.85
N PHE A 75 -0.57 -3.35 17.07
CA PHE A 75 -0.44 -3.37 15.62
C PHE A 75 1.02 -3.21 15.19
N LYS A 76 1.41 -3.96 14.17
CA LYS A 76 2.76 -3.94 13.60
C LYS A 76 2.77 -3.25 12.25
N PHE A 77 3.54 -2.18 12.15
CA PHE A 77 3.72 -1.38 10.95
C PHE A 77 5.09 -1.70 10.36
N ARG A 78 5.11 -2.23 9.15
CA ARG A 78 6.35 -2.56 8.43
C ARG A 78 7.15 -1.31 8.17
N ILE A 79 8.46 -1.36 8.43
CA ILE A 79 9.41 -0.29 8.11
C ILE A 79 10.25 -0.75 6.91
N VAL A 80 10.34 0.09 5.89
CA VAL A 80 11.27 -0.08 4.78
C VAL A 80 12.10 1.19 4.67
N SER A 81 13.40 1.06 4.85
CA SER A 81 14.33 2.18 4.77
C SER A 81 15.16 2.09 3.50
N ASP A 82 15.20 3.17 2.75
CA ASP A 82 16.10 3.36 1.62
C ASP A 82 17.32 4.16 2.09
N ASN A 83 18.48 3.50 2.13
CA ASN A 83 19.74 4.11 2.57
C ASN A 83 20.40 4.98 1.49
N ILE A 84 19.94 4.94 0.24
CA ILE A 84 20.42 5.78 -0.87
C ILE A 84 19.73 7.15 -0.80
N GLN A 85 18.38 7.13 -0.69
CA GLN A 85 17.59 8.36 -0.61
C GLN A 85 17.44 8.90 0.82
N SER A 86 17.90 8.14 1.83
CA SER A 86 17.72 8.46 3.25
C SER A 86 16.25 8.62 3.66
N ILE A 87 15.37 7.86 3.02
CA ILE A 87 13.93 7.86 3.26
C ILE A 87 13.54 6.56 3.96
N THR A 88 12.72 6.68 4.99
CA THR A 88 12.05 5.53 5.62
C THR A 88 10.55 5.62 5.36
N SER A 89 10.00 4.56 4.79
CA SER A 89 8.56 4.39 4.59
C SER A 89 8.00 3.46 5.67
N ILE A 90 6.88 3.87 6.26
CA ILE A 90 6.11 3.08 7.21
C ILE A 90 4.85 2.61 6.48
N PHE A 91 4.65 1.30 6.47
CA PHE A 91 3.52 0.67 5.80
C PHE A 91 2.41 0.36 6.79
N ASN A 92 1.18 0.36 6.31
CA ASN A 92 0.02 0.04 7.11
C ASN A 92 0.14 -1.36 7.73
N SER A 93 -0.44 -1.54 8.91
CA SER A 93 -0.55 -2.84 9.59
C SER A 93 -1.55 -3.77 8.95
N LYS A 94 -2.43 -3.25 8.09
CA LYS A 94 -3.43 -4.00 7.33
C LYS A 94 -3.17 -3.88 5.83
N ILE A 95 -3.50 -4.94 5.12
CA ILE A 95 -3.39 -5.04 3.67
C ILE A 95 -4.65 -4.46 3.03
N LEU A 96 -4.51 -3.51 2.10
CA LEU A 96 -5.63 -3.05 1.29
C LEU A 96 -6.15 -4.23 0.47
N SER A 97 -7.47 -4.43 0.48
CA SER A 97 -8.12 -5.44 -0.36
C SER A 97 -9.51 -4.95 -0.76
N ILE A 98 -9.66 -4.60 -2.04
CA ILE A 98 -10.90 -4.06 -2.63
C ILE A 98 -11.28 -4.96 -3.80
N SER A 99 -12.57 -5.24 -3.96
CA SER A 99 -13.03 -5.94 -5.16
C SER A 99 -12.77 -5.08 -6.40
N PRO A 100 -12.15 -5.62 -7.46
CA PRO A 100 -11.92 -4.89 -8.70
C PRO A 100 -13.22 -4.44 -9.40
N LYS A 101 -14.37 -4.98 -9.00
CA LYS A 101 -15.70 -4.63 -9.52
C LYS A 101 -16.37 -3.48 -8.77
N THR A 102 -15.74 -2.96 -7.70
CA THR A 102 -16.33 -1.89 -6.87
C THR A 102 -16.52 -0.59 -7.67
N PHE A 103 -15.60 -0.31 -8.58
CA PHE A 103 -15.62 0.89 -9.43
C PHE A 103 -15.40 0.53 -10.90
N ASN A 104 -15.97 1.34 -11.79
CA ASN A 104 -15.74 1.20 -13.23
C ASN A 104 -14.46 1.95 -13.63
N VAL A 105 -13.34 1.25 -13.57
CA VAL A 105 -12.01 1.77 -13.92
C VAL A 105 -11.43 0.99 -15.11
N SER A 106 -10.53 1.62 -15.88
CA SER A 106 -9.90 1.00 -17.05
C SER A 106 -8.96 -0.15 -16.66
N SER A 107 -8.35 -0.08 -15.49
CA SER A 107 -7.41 -1.10 -15.00
C SER A 107 -7.35 -1.12 -13.48
N VAL A 108 -6.86 -2.24 -12.94
CA VAL A 108 -6.57 -2.38 -11.51
C VAL A 108 -5.10 -2.68 -11.29
N ARG A 109 -4.57 -2.24 -10.15
CA ARG A 109 -3.18 -2.41 -9.76
C ARG A 109 -3.07 -3.22 -8.47
N ILE A 110 -2.09 -4.11 -8.44
CA ILE A 110 -1.70 -4.92 -7.29
C ILE A 110 -0.30 -4.47 -6.87
N ASP A 111 -0.15 -3.96 -5.65
CA ASP A 111 1.15 -3.56 -5.09
C ASP A 111 1.68 -4.69 -4.20
N ILE A 112 2.80 -5.28 -4.63
CA ILE A 112 3.49 -6.37 -3.91
C ILE A 112 4.66 -5.77 -3.13
N LEU A 113 4.82 -6.16 -1.87
CA LEU A 113 5.92 -5.70 -1.01
C LEU A 113 6.93 -6.83 -0.75
N ASP A 114 6.49 -7.90 -0.10
CA ASP A 114 7.36 -9.03 0.30
C ASP A 114 6.62 -10.39 0.26
N GLU A 115 5.52 -10.46 -0.50
CA GLU A 115 4.76 -11.68 -0.68
C GLU A 115 5.55 -12.70 -1.50
N ASN A 116 5.48 -13.98 -1.11
CA ASN A 116 6.07 -15.06 -1.87
C ASN A 116 5.26 -15.39 -3.14
N VAL A 117 5.87 -16.11 -4.08
CA VAL A 117 5.29 -16.44 -5.40
C VAL A 117 3.92 -17.14 -5.28
N THR A 118 3.77 -18.06 -4.32
CA THR A 118 2.50 -18.78 -4.11
C THR A 118 1.40 -17.82 -3.71
N THR A 119 1.69 -16.90 -2.79
CA THR A 119 0.77 -15.85 -2.35
C THR A 119 0.44 -14.89 -3.50
N ILE A 120 1.43 -14.47 -4.29
CA ILE A 120 1.24 -13.60 -5.45
C ILE A 120 0.28 -14.24 -6.45
N ASN A 121 0.46 -15.51 -6.79
CA ASN A 121 -0.43 -16.22 -7.70
C ASN A 121 -1.87 -16.26 -7.17
N LYS A 122 -2.06 -16.52 -5.88
CA LYS A 122 -3.38 -16.51 -5.24
C LYS A 122 -4.02 -15.10 -5.29
N ILE A 123 -3.24 -14.05 -5.09
CA ILE A 123 -3.71 -12.66 -5.17
C ILE A 123 -4.20 -12.38 -6.59
N ILE A 124 -3.40 -12.70 -7.60
CA ILE A 124 -3.74 -12.49 -9.00
C ILE A 124 -5.04 -13.23 -9.38
N GLU A 125 -5.16 -14.51 -8.99
CA GLU A 125 -6.37 -15.30 -9.26
C GLU A 125 -7.61 -14.72 -8.58
N THR A 126 -7.47 -14.28 -7.31
CA THR A 126 -8.57 -13.68 -6.55
C THR A 126 -9.03 -12.39 -7.22
N VAL A 127 -8.11 -11.49 -7.57
CA VAL A 127 -8.41 -10.24 -8.25
C VAL A 127 -9.01 -10.50 -9.63
N LYS A 128 -8.46 -11.42 -10.43
CA LYS A 128 -9.03 -11.81 -11.74
C LYS A 128 -10.46 -12.36 -11.63
N SER A 129 -10.78 -13.06 -10.54
CA SER A 129 -12.14 -13.55 -10.30
C SER A 129 -13.13 -12.44 -9.89
N GLY A 130 -12.63 -11.20 -9.67
CA GLY A 130 -13.45 -10.08 -9.24
C GLY A 130 -13.77 -10.09 -7.75
N LYS A 131 -12.96 -10.77 -6.94
CA LYS A 131 -13.13 -10.87 -5.50
C LYS A 131 -12.07 -10.05 -4.75
N SER A 132 -12.33 -9.81 -3.46
CA SER A 132 -11.39 -9.27 -2.49
C SER A 132 -11.09 -10.31 -1.40
N PHE A 133 -10.02 -10.08 -0.65
CA PHE A 133 -9.75 -10.83 0.57
C PHE A 133 -10.48 -10.16 1.74
N GLU A 134 -10.96 -10.97 2.66
CA GLU A 134 -11.64 -10.54 3.87
C GLU A 134 -10.94 -11.10 5.11
N GLY A 135 -11.05 -10.41 6.23
CA GLY A 135 -10.44 -10.81 7.49
C GLY A 135 -9.88 -9.63 8.26
N LYS A 136 -9.41 -9.88 9.48
CA LYS A 136 -8.88 -8.83 10.38
C LYS A 136 -7.60 -8.16 9.86
N GLU A 137 -6.87 -8.85 9.01
CA GLU A 137 -5.63 -8.40 8.36
C GLU A 137 -5.87 -7.54 7.13
N TYR A 138 -7.11 -7.45 6.63
CA TYR A 138 -7.46 -6.67 5.44
C TYR A 138 -8.25 -5.41 5.80
N THR A 139 -8.22 -4.45 4.89
CA THR A 139 -8.97 -3.19 4.96
C THR A 139 -9.39 -2.75 3.57
N SER A 140 -10.53 -2.11 3.48
CA SER A 140 -10.97 -1.41 2.27
C SER A 140 -10.44 0.04 2.18
N GLY A 141 -9.59 0.45 3.12
CA GLY A 141 -9.09 1.82 3.21
C GLY A 141 -10.18 2.79 3.63
N ARG A 142 -10.25 3.95 2.97
CA ARG A 142 -11.26 4.99 3.26
C ARG A 142 -12.63 4.74 2.62
N LEU A 143 -12.84 3.59 1.98
CA LEU A 143 -14.13 3.28 1.35
C LEU A 143 -15.23 2.91 2.35
N GLU A 144 -14.86 2.58 3.61
CA GLU A 144 -15.80 2.22 4.68
C GLU A 144 -16.08 3.35 5.68
N GLU A 145 -15.42 4.51 5.58
CA GLU A 145 -15.47 5.58 6.58
C GLU A 145 -16.70 6.50 6.50
N GLU A 146 -17.69 6.19 5.66
CA GLU A 146 -18.95 6.92 5.61
C GLU A 146 -20.04 6.25 6.47
N LYS A 147 -19.82 6.22 7.80
CA LYS A 147 -20.88 5.95 8.78
C LYS A 147 -20.93 7.03 9.85
#